data_5dad8f0a4479a62ab4aea237d63ef655
#
_entry.id   5dad8f0a4479a62ab4aea237d63ef655
#
_cell.length_a   1.000
_cell.length_b   1.000
_cell.length_c   1.000
_cell.angle_alpha   90.00
_cell.angle_beta   90.00
_cell.angle_gamma   90.00
#
_symmetry.space_group_name_H-M   'P 1'
#
loop_
_entity.id
_entity.type
_entity.pdbx_description
1 polymer ?
#
loop_
_entity_poly.entity_id
_entity_poly.type
_entity_poly.pdbx_seq_one_letter_code
_entity_poly.pdbx_strand_id
1 'polypeptide(L)'
;MALSRWLEQARAMLGAPGLRAIDVDASRWRDVAQDVAAAGGRLLALWGGRTRDTDRKVVMLVLLPDGALVVTLALDRALERVPGIEDVFPSATRMQRALYDLTGIRTTDPDTRPWLRHAAWPAEAFPLTTRELPTPPSRPIDDYAFVRVEGDGVHEIPVGPVHAGIIEPGHFRFSIVGEKVLRLEQRLGYVHKGIERRFTELPILAGHRLAARVSGDSAVAFAWAYCQALEGMSAVRVPPRAAWLRALALELERCANHLGDLGALGNDAGFAFGLSQFMRLKEGWLRATERALDQRYLLDFVVPGGTSADLQADGASTLSQAVRTLEPEVRKLREIYEEHAGVRDRFLATGTVAPELAARLGLVGLAGRASAQAFDLRVDLPCEPYASLEVTKCVHDAGDVLARVTVRFDELLASLRLVETILRGLPPGDHAAVVHAPAEGSSGIGLVEGWRGPVAVALEAGPDGGIRRCHPHDPSWNNWPVLEHAVIGNIVPDFPLINKSFNLSYSGQDL
;
A
#
# COMPACT_ATOMS: atom_id res chain seq x y z
N MET A 1 -4.08 29.51 -3.65
CA MET A 1 -4.97 30.04 -4.73
C MET A 1 -5.07 29.08 -5.93
N ALA A 2 -3.98 28.50 -6.43
CA ALA A 2 -4.06 27.62 -7.62
C ALA A 2 -4.87 26.33 -7.38
N LEU A 3 -4.63 25.61 -6.27
CA LEU A 3 -5.38 24.39 -5.94
C LEU A 3 -6.87 24.66 -5.66
N SER A 4 -7.23 25.82 -5.06
CA SER A 4 -8.61 26.17 -4.71
C SER A 4 -9.55 26.14 -5.93
N ARG A 5 -9.07 26.61 -7.09
CA ARG A 5 -9.86 26.59 -8.34
C ARG A 5 -10.32 25.18 -8.77
N TRP A 6 -9.49 24.16 -8.48
CA TRP A 6 -9.81 22.76 -8.80
C TRP A 6 -10.80 22.18 -7.80
N LEU A 7 -10.61 22.51 -6.51
CA LEU A 7 -11.49 22.04 -5.44
C LEU A 7 -12.90 22.66 -5.52
N GLU A 8 -13.04 23.89 -6.01
CA GLU A 8 -14.32 24.55 -6.25
C GLU A 8 -15.11 23.87 -7.41
N GLN A 9 -14.41 23.34 -8.41
CA GLN A 9 -15.01 22.62 -9.53
C GLN A 9 -15.26 21.14 -9.23
N ALA A 10 -14.62 20.59 -8.20
CA ALA A 10 -14.70 19.19 -7.85
C ALA A 10 -16.02 18.88 -7.13
N ARG A 11 -16.66 17.78 -7.53
CA ARG A 11 -17.83 17.22 -6.86
C ARG A 11 -17.44 16.24 -5.76
N ALA A 12 -18.31 16.03 -4.78
CA ALA A 12 -18.12 14.96 -3.81
C ALA A 12 -18.07 13.60 -4.52
N MET A 13 -17.22 12.71 -4.05
CA MET A 13 -17.12 11.34 -4.53
C MET A 13 -17.55 10.35 -3.43
N LEU A 14 -18.11 9.22 -3.85
CA LEU A 14 -18.57 8.16 -2.94
C LEU A 14 -17.38 7.34 -2.38
N GLY A 15 -17.52 6.84 -1.17
CA GLY A 15 -16.53 6.01 -0.49
C GLY A 15 -15.94 6.65 0.76
N ALA A 16 -14.63 6.81 0.80
CA ALA A 16 -13.94 7.39 1.95
C ALA A 16 -14.32 8.87 2.21
N PRO A 17 -14.26 9.35 3.46
CA PRO A 17 -14.51 10.75 3.79
C PRO A 17 -13.54 11.70 3.06
N GLY A 18 -13.98 12.93 2.80
CA GLY A 18 -13.12 13.97 2.22
C GLY A 18 -12.71 13.77 0.76
N LEU A 19 -13.26 12.77 0.06
CA LEU A 19 -13.01 12.53 -1.35
C LEU A 19 -13.77 13.52 -2.23
N ARG A 20 -13.04 14.10 -3.19
CA ARG A 20 -13.59 14.92 -4.28
C ARG A 20 -13.14 14.38 -5.63
N ALA A 21 -13.89 14.65 -6.69
CA ALA A 21 -13.58 14.21 -8.04
C ALA A 21 -13.76 15.35 -9.05
N ILE A 22 -12.83 15.42 -10.00
CA ILE A 22 -12.89 16.37 -11.12
C ILE A 22 -12.54 15.66 -12.42
N ASP A 23 -13.25 16.01 -13.49
CA ASP A 23 -12.94 15.56 -14.84
C ASP A 23 -12.20 16.68 -15.57
N VAL A 24 -11.11 16.36 -16.25
CA VAL A 24 -10.26 17.32 -16.96
C VAL A 24 -9.96 16.84 -18.38
N ASP A 25 -9.60 17.77 -19.25
CA ASP A 25 -9.02 17.49 -20.55
C ASP A 25 -7.48 17.35 -20.47
N ALA A 26 -6.87 16.95 -21.60
CA ALA A 26 -5.43 16.72 -21.66
C ALA A 26 -4.60 17.99 -21.41
N SER A 27 -5.11 19.17 -21.73
CA SER A 27 -4.40 20.44 -21.53
C SER A 27 -4.30 20.82 -20.05
N ARG A 28 -5.30 20.43 -19.25
CA ARG A 28 -5.40 20.73 -17.82
C ARG A 28 -4.82 19.64 -16.93
N TRP A 29 -4.57 18.45 -17.48
CA TRP A 29 -4.09 17.28 -16.71
C TRP A 29 -2.81 17.55 -15.91
N ARG A 30 -1.80 18.12 -16.58
CA ARG A 30 -0.52 18.47 -15.93
C ARG A 30 -0.65 19.65 -14.98
N ASP A 31 -1.49 20.63 -15.31
CA ASP A 31 -1.70 21.81 -14.45
C ASP A 31 -2.24 21.39 -13.08
N VAL A 32 -3.22 20.47 -13.05
CA VAL A 32 -3.72 19.92 -11.78
C VAL A 32 -2.60 19.24 -11.00
N ALA A 33 -1.79 18.40 -11.66
CA ALA A 33 -0.68 17.70 -11.00
C ALA A 33 0.32 18.69 -10.40
N GLN A 34 0.70 19.73 -11.14
CA GLN A 34 1.61 20.79 -10.69
C GLN A 34 1.04 21.58 -9.51
N ASP A 35 -0.22 21.99 -9.58
CA ASP A 35 -0.89 22.72 -8.52
C ASP A 35 -1.04 21.91 -7.23
N VAL A 36 -1.32 20.60 -7.37
CA VAL A 36 -1.35 19.65 -6.25
C VAL A 36 0.04 19.53 -5.61
N ALA A 37 1.09 19.33 -6.41
CA ALA A 37 2.45 19.22 -5.89
C ALA A 37 2.90 20.53 -5.20
N ALA A 38 2.62 21.69 -5.79
CA ALA A 38 2.93 23.00 -5.22
C ALA A 38 2.21 23.26 -3.89
N ALA A 39 1.04 22.63 -3.68
CA ALA A 39 0.29 22.70 -2.43
C ALA A 39 0.73 21.63 -1.40
N GLY A 40 1.80 20.88 -1.65
CA GLY A 40 2.28 19.81 -0.77
C GLY A 40 1.47 18.51 -0.88
N GLY A 41 0.62 18.39 -1.90
CA GLY A 41 -0.12 17.16 -2.17
C GLY A 41 0.77 16.06 -2.75
N ARG A 42 0.31 14.81 -2.68
CA ARG A 42 1.05 13.60 -3.06
C ARG A 42 0.26 12.74 -4.03
N LEU A 43 0.91 12.24 -5.06
CA LEU A 43 0.32 11.19 -5.88
C LEU A 43 0.27 9.90 -5.06
N LEU A 44 -0.93 9.36 -4.85
CA LEU A 44 -1.09 8.04 -4.24
C LEU A 44 -1.14 6.96 -5.33
N ALA A 45 -2.03 7.09 -6.33
CA ALA A 45 -2.24 6.07 -7.36
C ALA A 45 -2.52 6.68 -8.74
N LEU A 46 -2.15 5.93 -9.79
CA LEU A 46 -2.48 6.23 -11.17
C LEU A 46 -2.84 4.94 -11.90
N TRP A 47 -4.00 4.91 -12.56
CA TRP A 47 -4.48 3.74 -13.27
C TRP A 47 -5.33 4.09 -14.50
N GLY A 48 -5.55 3.09 -15.35
CA GLY A 48 -6.43 3.18 -16.51
C GLY A 48 -7.76 2.47 -16.33
N GLY A 49 -8.74 2.89 -17.07
CA GLY A 49 -10.06 2.29 -17.11
C GLY A 49 -10.80 2.61 -18.41
N ARG A 50 -12.09 2.24 -18.45
CA ARG A 50 -13.01 2.62 -19.53
C ARG A 50 -14.14 3.47 -18.99
N THR A 51 -14.65 4.41 -19.79
CA THR A 51 -15.92 5.08 -19.53
C THR A 51 -17.09 4.18 -19.92
N ARG A 52 -18.34 4.61 -19.68
CA ARG A 52 -19.55 3.86 -20.09
C ARG A 52 -19.62 3.64 -21.61
N ASP A 53 -19.09 4.57 -22.39
CA ASP A 53 -19.22 4.64 -23.86
C ASP A 53 -18.02 4.04 -24.61
N THR A 54 -17.34 3.05 -24.02
CA THR A 54 -16.14 2.42 -24.61
C THR A 54 -14.87 3.28 -24.65
N ASP A 55 -14.94 4.55 -24.27
CA ASP A 55 -13.79 5.43 -24.25
C ASP A 55 -12.84 5.09 -23.09
N ARG A 56 -11.55 5.24 -23.38
CA ARG A 56 -10.49 5.02 -22.38
C ARG A 56 -10.39 6.23 -21.46
N LYS A 57 -10.00 5.99 -20.22
CA LYS A 57 -9.69 7.06 -19.26
C LYS A 57 -8.43 6.74 -18.48
N VAL A 58 -7.76 7.78 -18.00
CA VAL A 58 -6.71 7.71 -16.98
C VAL A 58 -7.18 8.44 -15.74
N VAL A 59 -6.89 7.88 -14.60
CA VAL A 59 -7.30 8.42 -13.30
C VAL A 59 -6.05 8.55 -12.42
N MET A 60 -5.89 9.67 -11.75
CA MET A 60 -4.94 9.82 -10.64
C MET A 60 -5.70 10.12 -9.35
N LEU A 61 -5.25 9.50 -8.26
CA LEU A 61 -5.69 9.77 -6.90
C LEU A 61 -4.55 10.49 -6.17
N VAL A 62 -4.82 11.68 -5.70
CA VAL A 62 -3.85 12.49 -4.95
C VAL A 62 -4.34 12.75 -3.54
N LEU A 63 -3.44 12.68 -2.57
CA LEU A 63 -3.70 13.06 -1.18
C LEU A 63 -3.32 14.53 -1.00
N LEU A 64 -4.19 15.25 -0.33
CA LEU A 64 -4.04 16.66 0.00
C LEU A 64 -3.94 16.81 1.52
N PRO A 65 -3.46 17.94 2.06
CA PRO A 65 -3.46 18.18 3.50
C PRO A 65 -4.84 18.00 4.15
N ASP A 66 -5.92 18.41 3.46
CA ASP A 66 -7.29 18.43 3.99
C ASP A 66 -8.25 17.56 3.16
N GLY A 67 -7.78 16.49 2.53
CA GLY A 67 -8.67 15.66 1.73
C GLY A 67 -7.94 14.80 0.71
N ALA A 68 -8.72 14.28 -0.24
CA ALA A 68 -8.19 13.60 -1.40
C ALA A 68 -8.94 14.02 -2.67
N LEU A 69 -8.21 14.07 -3.79
CA LEU A 69 -8.77 14.46 -5.08
C LEU A 69 -8.54 13.36 -6.11
N VAL A 70 -9.62 12.97 -6.76
CA VAL A 70 -9.62 12.06 -7.90
C VAL A 70 -9.70 12.90 -9.17
N VAL A 71 -8.70 12.80 -10.02
CA VAL A 71 -8.67 13.53 -11.29
C VAL A 71 -8.81 12.52 -12.41
N THR A 72 -9.83 12.68 -13.24
CA THR A 72 -10.10 11.81 -14.38
C THR A 72 -9.86 12.55 -15.68
N LEU A 73 -9.05 11.96 -16.55
CA LEU A 73 -8.85 12.35 -17.93
C LEU A 73 -9.55 11.34 -18.83
N ALA A 74 -10.65 11.74 -19.46
CA ALA A 74 -11.27 10.98 -20.54
C ALA A 74 -10.42 11.12 -21.82
N LEU A 75 -10.14 9.99 -22.48
CA LEU A 75 -9.30 9.97 -23.67
C LEU A 75 -10.16 10.02 -24.92
N ASP A 76 -10.01 11.09 -25.68
CA ASP A 76 -10.51 11.15 -27.05
C ASP A 76 -9.73 10.15 -27.92
N ARG A 77 -10.38 9.64 -28.98
CA ARG A 77 -9.73 8.75 -29.97
C ARG A 77 -8.55 9.42 -30.68
N ALA A 78 -8.56 10.76 -30.76
CA ALA A 78 -7.49 11.54 -31.35
C ALA A 78 -6.24 11.66 -30.44
N LEU A 79 -6.39 11.40 -29.12
CA LEU A 79 -5.27 11.51 -28.19
C LEU A 79 -4.41 10.23 -28.20
N GLU A 80 -3.29 10.29 -28.91
CA GLU A 80 -2.38 9.15 -29.02
C GLU A 80 -1.62 8.86 -27.72
N ARG A 81 -1.27 9.89 -26.96
CA ARG A 81 -0.48 9.81 -25.72
C ARG A 81 -1.03 10.75 -24.66
N VAL A 82 -1.10 10.26 -23.42
CA VAL A 82 -1.45 11.07 -22.24
C VAL A 82 -0.22 11.87 -21.82
N PRO A 83 -0.35 13.16 -21.47
CA PRO A 83 0.77 13.90 -20.90
C PRO A 83 1.29 13.22 -19.64
N GLY A 84 2.58 12.90 -19.60
CA GLY A 84 3.24 12.30 -18.44
C GLY A 84 3.33 13.30 -17.28
N ILE A 85 3.41 12.76 -16.06
CA ILE A 85 3.53 13.53 -14.81
C ILE A 85 4.70 13.08 -13.94
N GLU A 86 5.64 12.32 -14.51
CA GLU A 86 6.83 11.77 -13.83
C GLU A 86 7.80 12.84 -13.35
N ASP A 87 7.86 13.97 -14.01
CA ASP A 87 8.67 15.13 -13.62
C ASP A 87 8.06 15.90 -12.44
N VAL A 88 6.74 15.82 -12.27
CA VAL A 88 6.01 16.38 -11.13
C VAL A 88 5.99 15.39 -9.94
N PHE A 89 5.65 14.15 -10.23
CA PHE A 89 5.59 13.05 -9.26
C PHE A 89 6.46 11.89 -9.74
N PRO A 90 7.71 11.76 -9.28
CA PRO A 90 8.62 10.69 -9.73
C PRO A 90 8.06 9.27 -9.51
N SER A 91 7.20 9.07 -8.51
CA SER A 91 6.49 7.80 -8.28
C SER A 91 5.56 7.40 -9.45
N ALA A 92 5.15 8.35 -10.30
CA ALA A 92 4.27 8.10 -11.43
C ALA A 92 4.91 7.23 -12.53
N THR A 93 6.25 7.27 -12.72
CA THR A 93 6.94 6.55 -13.79
C THR A 93 6.54 5.07 -13.86
N ARG A 94 6.60 4.37 -12.74
CA ARG A 94 6.24 2.94 -12.69
C ARG A 94 4.74 2.71 -12.90
N MET A 95 3.91 3.58 -12.37
CA MET A 95 2.46 3.52 -12.55
C MET A 95 2.08 3.78 -14.01
N GLN A 96 2.75 4.70 -14.70
CA GLN A 96 2.55 5.00 -16.13
C GLN A 96 2.98 3.83 -17.02
N ARG A 97 4.08 3.15 -16.68
CA ARG A 97 4.53 1.93 -17.38
C ARG A 97 3.54 0.78 -17.17
N ALA A 98 3.08 0.55 -15.95
CA ALA A 98 2.04 -0.44 -15.65
C ALA A 98 0.70 -0.13 -16.33
N LEU A 99 0.31 1.15 -16.39
CA LEU A 99 -0.84 1.62 -17.16
C LEU A 99 -0.75 1.14 -18.61
N TYR A 100 0.42 1.31 -19.26
CA TYR A 100 0.61 0.83 -20.61
C TYR A 100 0.54 -0.70 -20.70
N ASP A 101 1.24 -1.42 -19.84
CA ASP A 101 1.25 -2.89 -19.84
C ASP A 101 -0.16 -3.49 -19.70
N LEU A 102 -1.01 -2.88 -18.88
CA LEU A 102 -2.35 -3.38 -18.59
C LEU A 102 -3.42 -2.94 -19.60
N THR A 103 -3.28 -1.74 -20.17
CA THR A 103 -4.37 -1.10 -20.96
C THR A 103 -4.00 -0.69 -22.37
N GLY A 104 -2.71 -0.63 -22.72
CA GLY A 104 -2.21 -0.09 -23.97
C GLY A 104 -2.22 1.45 -24.05
N ILE A 105 -2.56 2.16 -22.97
CA ILE A 105 -2.55 3.62 -22.93
C ILE A 105 -1.10 4.08 -22.71
N ARG A 106 -0.56 4.81 -23.69
CA ARG A 106 0.79 5.40 -23.63
C ARG A 106 0.77 6.78 -22.99
N THR A 107 1.83 7.10 -22.26
CA THR A 107 2.10 8.46 -21.79
C THR A 107 3.27 9.08 -22.58
N THR A 108 3.58 10.34 -22.31
CA THR A 108 4.79 11.01 -22.84
C THR A 108 6.03 10.76 -21.98
N ASP A 109 5.94 9.94 -20.93
CA ASP A 109 7.10 9.52 -20.12
C ASP A 109 8.18 8.90 -21.04
N PRO A 110 9.44 9.35 -20.94
CA PRO A 110 10.54 8.80 -21.76
C PRO A 110 10.88 7.36 -21.39
N ASP A 111 10.61 6.88 -20.17
CA ASP A 111 10.82 5.48 -19.79
C ASP A 111 9.65 4.61 -20.26
N THR A 112 9.82 3.99 -21.41
CA THR A 112 8.81 3.12 -22.05
C THR A 112 9.08 1.63 -21.81
N ARG A 113 10.07 1.28 -20.98
CA ARG A 113 10.38 -0.12 -20.66
C ARG A 113 9.20 -0.78 -19.94
N PRO A 114 8.90 -2.06 -20.20
CA PRO A 114 7.79 -2.74 -19.53
C PRO A 114 8.01 -2.80 -18.02
N TRP A 115 6.94 -2.68 -17.22
CA TRP A 115 7.02 -2.78 -15.77
C TRP A 115 6.49 -4.12 -15.25
N LEU A 116 5.23 -4.46 -15.53
CA LEU A 116 4.60 -5.73 -15.14
C LEU A 116 4.85 -6.83 -16.17
N ARG A 117 5.02 -6.45 -17.42
CA ARG A 117 5.20 -7.37 -18.54
C ARG A 117 6.58 -8.01 -18.49
N HIS A 118 6.61 -9.35 -18.48
CA HIS A 118 7.78 -10.17 -18.64
C HIS A 118 7.76 -10.93 -19.98
N ALA A 119 8.85 -11.61 -20.31
CA ALA A 119 9.09 -12.27 -21.60
C ALA A 119 7.95 -13.20 -22.08
N ALA A 120 7.28 -13.90 -21.17
CA ALA A 120 6.16 -14.79 -21.50
C ALA A 120 4.85 -14.04 -21.81
N TRP A 121 4.79 -12.73 -21.57
CA TRP A 121 3.60 -11.92 -21.81
C TRP A 121 3.62 -11.39 -23.25
N PRO A 122 2.66 -11.76 -24.11
CA PRO A 122 2.64 -11.31 -25.50
C PRO A 122 2.60 -9.79 -25.63
N ALA A 123 3.36 -9.23 -26.57
CA ALA A 123 3.52 -7.77 -26.72
C ALA A 123 2.18 -7.02 -26.94
N GLU A 124 1.22 -7.68 -27.57
CA GLU A 124 -0.09 -7.11 -27.93
C GLU A 124 -1.19 -7.44 -26.91
N ALA A 125 -0.85 -8.11 -25.81
CA ALA A 125 -1.78 -8.46 -24.75
C ALA A 125 -1.90 -7.31 -23.74
N PHE A 126 -3.07 -6.70 -23.66
CA PHE A 126 -3.43 -5.71 -22.66
C PHE A 126 -4.57 -6.25 -21.79
N PRO A 127 -4.29 -6.90 -20.64
CA PRO A 127 -5.27 -7.71 -19.93
C PRO A 127 -6.57 -7.02 -19.54
N LEU A 128 -6.55 -5.71 -19.35
CA LEU A 128 -7.75 -4.95 -18.99
C LEU A 128 -8.55 -4.43 -20.18
N THR A 129 -8.03 -4.58 -21.41
CA THR A 129 -8.72 -4.10 -22.62
C THR A 129 -8.86 -5.19 -23.69
N THR A 130 -7.96 -6.18 -23.71
CA THR A 130 -7.99 -7.31 -24.63
C THR A 130 -8.95 -8.39 -24.10
N ARG A 131 -9.98 -8.71 -24.89
CA ARG A 131 -11.01 -9.69 -24.50
C ARG A 131 -10.43 -11.11 -24.42
N GLU A 132 -9.74 -11.53 -25.47
CA GLU A 132 -9.07 -12.81 -25.55
C GLU A 132 -7.55 -12.58 -25.56
N LEU A 133 -6.85 -13.13 -24.58
CA LEU A 133 -5.41 -12.97 -24.51
C LEU A 133 -4.72 -13.87 -25.53
N PRO A 134 -3.74 -13.36 -26.29
CA PRO A 134 -2.93 -14.17 -27.20
C PRO A 134 -2.18 -15.27 -26.44
N THR A 135 -1.88 -16.35 -27.15
CA THR A 135 -1.06 -17.43 -26.59
C THR A 135 0.36 -16.93 -26.27
N PRO A 136 0.90 -17.26 -25.09
CA PRO A 136 2.28 -16.91 -24.76
C PRO A 136 3.29 -17.48 -25.77
N PRO A 137 4.43 -16.82 -26.03
CA PRO A 137 5.47 -17.33 -26.91
C PRO A 137 6.07 -18.62 -26.36
N SER A 138 6.36 -19.57 -27.26
CA SER A 138 6.92 -20.88 -26.88
C SER A 138 8.35 -20.79 -26.32
N ARG A 139 9.09 -19.74 -26.63
CA ARG A 139 10.45 -19.46 -26.13
C ARG A 139 10.53 -17.99 -25.76
N PRO A 140 10.12 -17.61 -24.55
CA PRO A 140 10.22 -16.23 -24.11
C PRO A 140 11.69 -15.83 -23.90
N ILE A 141 12.04 -14.63 -24.41
CA ILE A 141 13.37 -14.03 -24.20
C ILE A 141 13.15 -12.78 -23.37
N ASP A 142 13.77 -12.70 -22.20
CA ASP A 142 13.80 -11.51 -21.40
C ASP A 142 14.96 -10.59 -21.83
N ASP A 143 14.62 -9.48 -22.46
CA ASP A 143 15.52 -8.47 -23.00
C ASP A 143 15.42 -7.14 -22.27
N TYR A 144 14.98 -7.16 -21.02
CA TYR A 144 14.84 -5.94 -20.23
C TYR A 144 16.13 -5.13 -20.16
N ALA A 145 16.10 -3.92 -20.70
CA ALA A 145 17.24 -3.02 -20.78
C ALA A 145 17.50 -2.30 -19.45
N PHE A 146 18.35 -2.88 -18.60
CA PHE A 146 18.83 -2.20 -17.40
C PHE A 146 19.71 -0.99 -17.75
N VAL A 147 19.65 0.06 -16.92
CA VAL A 147 20.50 1.23 -17.09
C VAL A 147 21.93 0.87 -16.67
N ARG A 148 22.88 1.02 -17.60
CA ARG A 148 24.29 0.80 -17.33
C ARG A 148 24.90 2.00 -16.62
N VAL A 149 25.78 1.74 -15.66
CA VAL A 149 26.65 2.72 -15.04
C VAL A 149 28.07 2.47 -15.54
N GLU A 150 28.67 3.46 -16.18
CA GLU A 150 30.01 3.38 -16.76
C GLU A 150 31.02 4.10 -15.86
N GLY A 151 32.24 3.58 -15.76
CA GLY A 151 33.34 4.15 -14.99
C GLY A 151 34.39 3.11 -14.64
N ASP A 152 35.59 3.55 -14.29
CA ASP A 152 36.68 2.67 -13.88
C ASP A 152 36.34 1.91 -12.61
N GLY A 153 36.46 0.58 -12.64
CA GLY A 153 36.17 -0.29 -11.52
C GLY A 153 34.68 -0.51 -11.23
N VAL A 154 33.78 0.02 -12.07
CA VAL A 154 32.35 -0.26 -11.95
C VAL A 154 32.04 -1.67 -12.44
N HIS A 155 31.28 -2.42 -11.64
CA HIS A 155 30.74 -3.72 -12.07
C HIS A 155 29.31 -3.92 -11.54
N GLU A 156 28.59 -4.85 -12.14
CA GLU A 156 27.20 -5.15 -11.82
C GLU A 156 27.09 -6.45 -11.02
N ILE A 157 26.23 -6.44 -10.02
CA ILE A 157 25.83 -7.64 -9.25
C ILE A 157 24.34 -7.87 -9.45
N PRO A 158 23.93 -8.94 -10.15
CA PRO A 158 22.54 -9.34 -10.23
C PRO A 158 22.14 -10.18 -9.00
N VAL A 159 21.02 -9.85 -8.36
CA VAL A 159 20.46 -10.56 -7.22
C VAL A 159 19.00 -10.92 -7.53
N GLY A 160 18.63 -12.18 -7.35
CA GLY A 160 17.29 -12.68 -7.69
C GLY A 160 17.11 -12.97 -9.20
N PRO A 161 15.88 -13.25 -9.68
CA PRO A 161 14.60 -13.02 -8.97
C PRO A 161 14.28 -14.00 -7.83
N VAL A 162 14.87 -15.18 -7.79
CA VAL A 162 14.65 -16.15 -6.71
C VAL A 162 15.67 -15.91 -5.60
N HIS A 163 15.19 -15.81 -4.37
CA HIS A 163 16.01 -15.58 -3.18
C HIS A 163 15.91 -16.78 -2.24
N ALA A 164 16.84 -16.86 -1.28
CA ALA A 164 16.76 -17.81 -0.18
C ALA A 164 15.64 -17.40 0.81
N GLY A 165 15.03 -18.38 1.48
CA GLY A 165 14.00 -18.14 2.47
C GLY A 165 12.60 -17.93 1.87
N ILE A 166 11.78 -17.15 2.53
CA ILE A 166 10.36 -16.91 2.22
C ILE A 166 10.11 -15.56 1.53
N ILE A 167 11.11 -15.01 0.86
CA ILE A 167 11.00 -13.72 0.15
C ILE A 167 10.39 -14.00 -1.24
N GLU A 168 9.35 -13.26 -1.60
CA GLU A 168 8.76 -13.32 -2.93
C GLU A 168 9.75 -12.87 -4.01
N PRO A 169 9.64 -13.36 -5.26
CA PRO A 169 10.63 -13.09 -6.30
C PRO A 169 10.63 -11.62 -6.74
N GLY A 170 11.84 -11.09 -6.87
CA GLY A 170 12.15 -9.77 -7.40
C GLY A 170 13.62 -9.72 -7.82
N HIS A 171 13.95 -9.03 -8.91
CA HIS A 171 15.32 -8.87 -9.35
C HIS A 171 15.88 -7.50 -8.95
N PHE A 172 17.11 -7.50 -8.43
CA PHE A 172 17.84 -6.33 -7.98
C PHE A 172 19.18 -6.28 -8.71
N ARG A 173 19.39 -5.25 -9.53
CA ARG A 173 20.64 -5.03 -10.26
C ARG A 173 21.42 -3.91 -9.57
N PHE A 174 22.53 -4.28 -8.94
CA PHE A 174 23.45 -3.33 -8.31
C PHE A 174 24.55 -2.94 -9.27
N SER A 175 24.85 -1.65 -9.37
CA SER A 175 26.10 -1.13 -9.92
C SER A 175 26.95 -0.66 -8.75
N ILE A 176 28.17 -1.18 -8.63
CA ILE A 176 29.05 -0.94 -7.49
C ILE A 176 30.47 -0.56 -7.91
N VAL A 177 31.18 0.16 -7.02
CA VAL A 177 32.63 0.37 -7.06
C VAL A 177 33.22 -0.08 -5.72
N GLY A 178 34.14 -1.03 -5.77
CA GLY A 178 34.58 -1.71 -4.57
C GLY A 178 33.38 -2.40 -3.90
N GLU A 179 33.05 -2.00 -2.68
CA GLU A 179 31.87 -2.53 -1.95
C GLU A 179 30.66 -1.58 -1.97
N LYS A 180 30.86 -0.31 -2.41
CA LYS A 180 29.83 0.72 -2.34
C LYS A 180 28.86 0.66 -3.49
N VAL A 181 27.57 0.70 -3.16
CA VAL A 181 26.48 0.79 -4.13
C VAL A 181 26.42 2.21 -4.71
N LEU A 182 26.54 2.29 -6.04
CA LEU A 182 26.34 3.53 -6.81
C LEU A 182 24.90 3.65 -7.30
N ARG A 183 24.31 2.51 -7.68
CA ARG A 183 22.97 2.44 -8.21
C ARG A 183 22.35 1.08 -7.87
N LEU A 184 21.07 1.10 -7.53
CA LEU A 184 20.19 -0.06 -7.56
C LEU A 184 19.12 0.18 -8.61
N GLU A 185 18.86 -0.82 -9.45
CA GLU A 185 17.67 -0.87 -10.30
C GLU A 185 16.87 -2.14 -9.99
N GLN A 186 15.58 -1.98 -9.73
CA GLN A 186 14.68 -3.08 -9.41
C GLN A 186 13.90 -3.51 -10.66
N ARG A 187 13.70 -4.81 -10.81
CA ARG A 187 12.75 -5.39 -11.74
C ARG A 187 11.77 -6.26 -10.94
N LEU A 188 10.53 -5.83 -10.87
CA LEU A 188 9.42 -6.52 -10.21
C LEU A 188 8.47 -7.10 -11.27
N GLY A 189 7.26 -7.50 -10.92
CA GLY A 189 6.28 -8.09 -11.83
C GLY A 189 6.30 -9.63 -11.86
N TYR A 190 7.19 -10.29 -11.10
CA TYR A 190 7.32 -11.76 -11.09
C TYR A 190 6.15 -12.47 -10.40
N VAL A 191 5.46 -11.79 -9.51
CA VAL A 191 4.27 -12.32 -8.81
C VAL A 191 2.97 -11.70 -9.30
N HIS A 192 2.96 -11.12 -10.52
CA HIS A 192 1.75 -10.61 -11.14
C HIS A 192 0.73 -11.74 -11.35
N LYS A 193 -0.42 -11.63 -10.70
CA LYS A 193 -1.51 -12.63 -10.67
C LYS A 193 -2.72 -12.23 -11.51
N GLY A 194 -2.69 -11.02 -12.12
CA GLY A 194 -3.80 -10.46 -12.86
C GLY A 194 -5.00 -10.12 -11.96
N ILE A 195 -4.75 -9.68 -10.74
CA ILE A 195 -5.77 -9.37 -9.72
C ILE A 195 -6.83 -8.42 -10.26
N GLU A 196 -6.43 -7.36 -10.98
CA GLU A 196 -7.37 -6.37 -11.51
C GLU A 196 -8.32 -6.97 -12.56
N ARG A 197 -7.83 -7.90 -13.40
CA ARG A 197 -8.68 -8.64 -14.35
C ARG A 197 -9.59 -9.62 -13.62
N ARG A 198 -9.07 -10.34 -12.62
CA ARG A 198 -9.87 -11.31 -11.84
C ARG A 198 -11.04 -10.64 -11.12
N PHE A 199 -10.92 -9.40 -10.69
CA PHE A 199 -12.06 -8.65 -10.14
C PHE A 199 -13.21 -8.55 -11.12
N THR A 200 -12.96 -8.39 -12.43
CA THR A 200 -14.02 -8.25 -13.44
C THR A 200 -14.81 -9.54 -13.68
N GLU A 201 -14.36 -10.66 -13.13
CA GLU A 201 -15.02 -11.96 -13.20
C GLU A 201 -15.91 -12.24 -11.97
N LEU A 202 -15.96 -11.31 -11.01
CA LEU A 202 -16.64 -11.49 -9.73
C LEU A 202 -17.90 -10.64 -9.59
N PRO A 203 -18.91 -11.14 -8.86
CA PRO A 203 -19.97 -10.29 -8.35
C PRO A 203 -19.40 -9.21 -7.41
N ILE A 204 -19.90 -7.99 -7.49
CA ILE A 204 -19.38 -6.85 -6.71
C ILE A 204 -19.49 -7.08 -5.19
N LEU A 205 -20.48 -7.81 -4.71
CA LEU A 205 -20.63 -8.14 -3.31
C LEU A 205 -19.61 -9.18 -2.81
N ALA A 206 -18.94 -9.92 -3.70
CA ALA A 206 -17.96 -10.95 -3.35
C ALA A 206 -16.50 -10.49 -3.48
N GLY A 207 -16.25 -9.36 -4.14
CA GLY A 207 -14.88 -8.90 -4.45
C GLY A 207 -14.02 -8.59 -3.22
N HIS A 208 -14.61 -8.29 -2.06
CA HIS A 208 -13.88 -8.08 -0.80
C HIS A 208 -12.96 -9.25 -0.44
N ARG A 209 -13.32 -10.49 -0.80
CA ARG A 209 -12.51 -11.68 -0.57
C ARG A 209 -11.22 -11.67 -1.38
N LEU A 210 -11.30 -11.22 -2.64
CA LEU A 210 -10.11 -11.06 -3.47
C LEU A 210 -9.27 -9.87 -3.00
N ALA A 211 -9.90 -8.77 -2.57
CA ALA A 211 -9.22 -7.62 -1.99
C ALA A 211 -8.36 -8.02 -0.78
N ALA A 212 -8.89 -8.81 0.16
CA ALA A 212 -8.15 -9.34 1.30
C ALA A 212 -6.93 -10.20 0.93
N ARG A 213 -6.80 -10.63 -0.33
CA ARG A 213 -5.73 -11.51 -0.83
C ARG A 213 -4.77 -10.82 -1.80
N VAL A 214 -4.87 -9.51 -1.94
CA VAL A 214 -3.89 -8.70 -2.68
C VAL A 214 -2.53 -8.77 -2.02
N SER A 215 -2.49 -8.59 -0.69
CA SER A 215 -1.31 -8.76 0.15
C SER A 215 -1.75 -9.41 1.46
N GLY A 216 -1.27 -10.63 1.74
CA GLY A 216 -1.79 -11.46 2.84
C GLY A 216 -1.55 -10.92 4.24
N ASP A 217 -0.65 -9.95 4.38
CA ASP A 217 -0.35 -9.23 5.62
C ASP A 217 -1.05 -7.87 5.75
N SER A 218 -1.89 -7.51 4.78
CA SER A 218 -2.73 -6.30 4.76
C SER A 218 -4.19 -6.64 4.41
N ALA A 219 -4.65 -7.82 4.83
CA ALA A 219 -5.95 -8.37 4.47
C ALA A 219 -7.11 -7.48 4.94
N VAL A 220 -7.05 -7.00 6.18
CA VAL A 220 -8.08 -6.13 6.76
C VAL A 220 -8.12 -4.79 6.05
N ALA A 221 -6.96 -4.17 5.80
CA ALA A 221 -6.88 -2.87 5.15
C ALA A 221 -7.49 -2.89 3.74
N PHE A 222 -7.13 -3.89 2.91
CA PHE A 222 -7.68 -4.03 1.55
C PHE A 222 -9.17 -4.38 1.55
N ALA A 223 -9.60 -5.32 2.39
CA ALA A 223 -11.02 -5.68 2.50
C ALA A 223 -11.86 -4.49 2.96
N TRP A 224 -11.36 -3.71 3.93
CA TRP A 224 -12.08 -2.53 4.42
C TRP A 224 -12.14 -1.43 3.36
N ALA A 225 -11.04 -1.13 2.67
CA ALA A 225 -11.05 -0.15 1.58
C ALA A 225 -12.03 -0.56 0.45
N TYR A 226 -12.07 -1.84 0.09
CA TYR A 226 -13.05 -2.36 -0.86
C TYR A 226 -14.49 -2.17 -0.37
N CYS A 227 -14.77 -2.58 0.87
CA CYS A 227 -16.10 -2.45 1.46
C CYS A 227 -16.54 -0.98 1.59
N GLN A 228 -15.62 -0.08 1.98
CA GLN A 228 -15.89 1.36 2.08
C GLN A 228 -16.30 1.97 0.72
N ALA A 229 -15.61 1.60 -0.37
CA ALA A 229 -15.99 2.01 -1.72
C ALA A 229 -17.38 1.50 -2.09
N LEU A 230 -17.66 0.22 -1.87
CA LEU A 230 -18.93 -0.43 -2.19
C LEU A 230 -20.09 0.15 -1.37
N GLU A 231 -19.92 0.32 -0.08
CA GLU A 231 -20.92 0.86 0.85
C GLU A 231 -21.31 2.30 0.50
N GLY A 232 -20.31 3.12 0.13
CA GLY A 232 -20.58 4.47 -0.38
C GLY A 232 -21.42 4.44 -1.65
N MET A 233 -21.11 3.56 -2.61
CA MET A 233 -21.85 3.40 -3.86
C MET A 233 -23.27 2.87 -3.63
N SER A 234 -23.48 2.05 -2.62
CA SER A 234 -24.76 1.43 -2.26
C SER A 234 -25.58 2.27 -1.27
N ALA A 235 -25.08 3.43 -0.85
CA ALA A 235 -25.65 4.30 0.17
C ALA A 235 -25.98 3.56 1.50
N VAL A 236 -25.16 2.58 1.85
CA VAL A 236 -25.34 1.78 3.08
C VAL A 236 -24.66 2.48 4.25
N ARG A 237 -25.40 2.61 5.34
CA ARG A 237 -24.85 3.07 6.62
C ARG A 237 -24.38 1.86 7.43
N VAL A 238 -23.07 1.75 7.59
CA VAL A 238 -22.44 0.71 8.42
C VAL A 238 -22.82 0.92 9.89
N PRO A 239 -23.25 -0.11 10.62
CA PRO A 239 -23.54 0.02 12.05
C PRO A 239 -22.31 0.49 12.84
N PRO A 240 -22.48 1.34 13.87
CA PRO A 240 -21.35 1.81 14.69
C PRO A 240 -20.49 0.66 15.25
N ARG A 241 -21.14 -0.40 15.77
CA ARG A 241 -20.42 -1.58 16.28
C ARG A 241 -19.53 -2.22 15.22
N ALA A 242 -20.04 -2.37 13.98
CA ALA A 242 -19.28 -2.92 12.86
C ALA A 242 -18.05 -2.06 12.51
N ALA A 243 -18.18 -0.73 12.50
CA ALA A 243 -17.07 0.18 12.28
C ALA A 243 -15.98 0.03 13.35
N TRP A 244 -16.38 -0.10 14.62
CA TRP A 244 -15.46 -0.32 15.74
C TRP A 244 -14.76 -1.68 15.67
N LEU A 245 -15.46 -2.74 15.25
CA LEU A 245 -14.87 -4.07 15.06
C LEU A 245 -13.86 -4.08 13.89
N ARG A 246 -14.11 -3.31 12.82
CA ARG A 246 -13.15 -3.13 11.73
C ARG A 246 -11.88 -2.42 12.20
N ALA A 247 -12.02 -1.37 13.01
CA ALA A 247 -10.88 -0.68 13.59
C ALA A 247 -10.10 -1.61 14.54
N LEU A 248 -10.78 -2.39 15.37
CA LEU A 248 -10.16 -3.43 16.18
C LEU A 248 -9.32 -4.38 15.31
N ALA A 249 -9.93 -4.94 14.28
CA ALA A 249 -9.26 -5.86 13.35
C ALA A 249 -8.02 -5.25 12.69
N LEU A 250 -8.11 -3.99 12.27
CA LEU A 250 -7.00 -3.27 11.64
C LEU A 250 -5.81 -3.06 12.61
N GLU A 251 -6.10 -2.71 13.87
CA GLU A 251 -5.04 -2.57 14.88
C GLU A 251 -4.47 -3.92 15.31
N LEU A 252 -5.27 -5.00 15.33
CA LEU A 252 -4.77 -6.37 15.55
C LEU A 252 -3.82 -6.81 14.43
N GLU A 253 -4.16 -6.54 13.16
CA GLU A 253 -3.30 -6.79 11.99
C GLU A 253 -2.01 -5.98 12.08
N ARG A 254 -2.07 -4.69 12.44
CA ARG A 254 -0.91 -3.82 12.61
C ARG A 254 0.05 -4.34 13.68
N CYS A 255 -0.47 -4.69 14.87
CA CYS A 255 0.34 -5.26 15.95
C CYS A 255 1.05 -6.55 15.52
N ALA A 256 0.34 -7.48 14.86
CA ALA A 256 0.90 -8.74 14.39
C ALA A 256 2.06 -8.52 13.39
N ASN A 257 1.92 -7.54 12.50
CA ASN A 257 2.95 -7.24 11.49
C ASN A 257 4.15 -6.52 12.11
N HIS A 258 3.94 -5.55 12.99
CA HIS A 258 5.07 -4.90 13.68
C HIS A 258 5.85 -5.89 14.55
N LEU A 259 5.18 -6.82 15.26
CA LEU A 259 5.87 -7.89 15.99
C LEU A 259 6.72 -8.75 15.06
N GLY A 260 6.18 -9.16 13.91
CA GLY A 260 6.93 -9.94 12.92
C GLY A 260 8.15 -9.20 12.38
N ASP A 261 7.98 -7.92 12.05
CA ASP A 261 9.03 -7.10 11.47
C ASP A 261 10.17 -6.81 12.46
N LEU A 262 9.84 -6.47 13.70
CA LEU A 262 10.84 -6.24 14.73
C LEU A 262 11.71 -7.49 14.96
N GLY A 263 11.11 -8.68 14.94
CA GLY A 263 11.85 -9.94 15.00
C GLY A 263 12.76 -10.15 13.79
N ALA A 264 12.24 -9.95 12.59
CA ALA A 264 12.97 -10.16 11.34
C ALA A 264 14.14 -9.16 11.21
N LEU A 265 13.94 -7.89 11.57
CA LEU A 265 14.99 -6.87 11.56
C LEU A 265 16.12 -7.18 12.56
N GLY A 266 15.77 -7.70 13.74
CA GLY A 266 16.78 -8.22 14.67
C GLY A 266 17.61 -9.34 14.04
N ASN A 267 16.95 -10.30 13.38
CA ASN A 267 17.64 -11.40 12.70
C ASN A 267 18.59 -10.91 11.60
N ASP A 268 18.17 -9.94 10.79
CA ASP A 268 19.00 -9.41 9.70
C ASP A 268 20.21 -8.59 10.23
N ALA A 269 20.12 -8.11 11.46
CA ALA A 269 21.27 -7.55 12.20
C ALA A 269 22.10 -8.59 12.96
N GLY A 270 21.82 -9.89 12.78
CA GLY A 270 22.52 -10.97 13.49
C GLY A 270 22.03 -11.22 14.92
N PHE A 271 20.86 -10.69 15.31
CA PHE A 271 20.30 -10.77 16.65
C PHE A 271 19.17 -11.80 16.74
N ALA A 272 19.51 -13.09 16.64
CA ALA A 272 18.55 -14.21 16.65
C ALA A 272 17.68 -14.28 17.92
N PHE A 273 18.16 -13.76 19.07
CA PHE A 273 17.35 -13.65 20.28
C PHE A 273 16.12 -12.77 20.04
N GLY A 274 16.28 -11.62 19.37
CA GLY A 274 15.18 -10.73 19.02
C GLY A 274 14.14 -11.45 18.16
N LEU A 275 14.57 -12.16 17.10
CA LEU A 275 13.69 -12.97 16.27
C LEU A 275 12.87 -13.96 17.12
N SER A 276 13.54 -14.75 17.95
CA SER A 276 12.89 -15.78 18.76
C SER A 276 11.82 -15.20 19.70
N GLN A 277 12.13 -14.09 20.39
CA GLN A 277 11.20 -13.46 21.30
C GLN A 277 9.98 -12.85 20.55
N PHE A 278 10.23 -12.08 19.50
CA PHE A 278 9.13 -11.45 18.76
C PHE A 278 8.24 -12.47 18.03
N MET A 279 8.79 -13.57 17.51
CA MET A 279 7.96 -14.63 16.91
C MET A 279 7.09 -15.33 17.96
N ARG A 280 7.60 -15.57 19.17
CA ARG A 280 6.82 -16.09 20.29
C ARG A 280 5.66 -15.13 20.66
N LEU A 281 5.94 -13.84 20.75
CA LEU A 281 4.93 -12.82 21.05
C LEU A 281 3.89 -12.70 19.94
N LYS A 282 4.32 -12.69 18.69
CA LYS A 282 3.41 -12.70 17.51
C LYS A 282 2.49 -13.91 17.53
N GLU A 283 3.03 -15.11 17.81
CA GLU A 283 2.21 -16.32 17.89
C GLU A 283 1.17 -16.22 19.01
N GLY A 284 1.55 -15.73 20.20
CA GLY A 284 0.61 -15.49 21.28
C GLY A 284 -0.50 -14.51 20.91
N TRP A 285 -0.16 -13.43 20.20
CA TRP A 285 -1.09 -12.43 19.71
C TRP A 285 -2.08 -12.99 18.70
N LEU A 286 -1.61 -13.75 17.70
CA LEU A 286 -2.44 -14.39 16.68
C LEU A 286 -3.41 -15.41 17.29
N ARG A 287 -2.98 -16.17 18.31
CA ARG A 287 -3.87 -17.10 19.05
C ARG A 287 -4.92 -16.36 19.88
N ALA A 288 -4.58 -15.21 20.44
CA ALA A 288 -5.57 -14.37 21.15
C ALA A 288 -6.61 -13.79 20.16
N THR A 289 -6.14 -13.32 18.99
CA THR A 289 -7.01 -12.86 17.90
C THR A 289 -7.98 -13.95 17.43
N GLU A 290 -7.46 -15.16 17.19
CA GLU A 290 -8.27 -16.32 16.78
C GLU A 290 -9.36 -16.66 17.82
N ARG A 291 -9.01 -16.70 19.10
CA ARG A 291 -9.99 -16.95 20.16
C ARG A 291 -11.04 -15.86 20.27
N ALA A 292 -10.65 -14.59 20.06
CA ALA A 292 -11.56 -13.46 20.20
C ALA A 292 -12.50 -13.27 18.99
N LEU A 293 -12.04 -13.56 17.77
CA LEU A 293 -12.75 -13.26 16.52
C LEU A 293 -12.99 -14.49 15.63
N ASP A 294 -12.62 -15.70 16.08
CA ASP A 294 -12.70 -16.96 15.34
C ASP A 294 -11.91 -16.94 14.00
N GLN A 295 -10.95 -16.04 13.90
CA GLN A 295 -10.09 -15.88 12.71
C GLN A 295 -8.68 -15.45 13.09
N ARG A 296 -7.69 -16.25 12.69
CA ARG A 296 -6.28 -16.01 13.00
C ARG A 296 -5.67 -14.84 12.23
N TYR A 297 -5.96 -14.74 10.93
CA TYR A 297 -5.37 -13.77 9.98
C TYR A 297 -6.39 -12.77 9.44
N LEU A 298 -7.64 -12.81 9.90
CA LEU A 298 -8.71 -11.86 9.58
C LEU A 298 -9.00 -11.69 8.08
N LEU A 299 -8.65 -12.69 7.25
CA LEU A 299 -8.75 -12.64 5.77
C LEU A 299 -10.17 -12.39 5.26
N ASP A 300 -11.20 -12.91 5.93
CA ASP A 300 -12.60 -12.78 5.55
C ASP A 300 -13.44 -12.15 6.69
N PHE A 301 -12.78 -11.43 7.59
CA PHE A 301 -13.45 -10.80 8.73
C PHE A 301 -14.24 -9.56 8.32
N VAL A 302 -13.63 -8.68 7.50
CA VAL A 302 -14.30 -7.48 6.97
C VAL A 302 -15.12 -7.86 5.74
N VAL A 303 -16.42 -7.62 5.79
CA VAL A 303 -17.37 -7.92 4.71
C VAL A 303 -18.19 -6.67 4.38
N PRO A 304 -18.86 -6.63 3.19
CA PRO A 304 -19.79 -5.54 2.89
C PRO A 304 -20.85 -5.36 3.97
N GLY A 305 -21.00 -4.15 4.44
CA GLY A 305 -21.94 -3.78 5.50
C GLY A 305 -21.43 -3.96 6.93
N GLY A 306 -20.24 -4.58 7.14
CA GLY A 306 -19.74 -4.78 8.51
C GLY A 306 -18.63 -5.81 8.64
N THR A 307 -18.83 -6.76 9.54
CA THR A 307 -17.94 -7.88 9.81
C THR A 307 -18.66 -9.22 9.70
N SER A 308 -17.94 -10.28 9.37
CA SER A 308 -18.52 -11.64 9.22
C SER A 308 -18.95 -12.27 10.54
N ALA A 309 -18.40 -11.81 11.65
CA ALA A 309 -18.70 -12.24 12.98
C ALA A 309 -18.59 -11.08 13.97
N ASP A 310 -19.19 -11.22 15.13
CA ASP A 310 -19.00 -10.36 16.28
C ASP A 310 -17.86 -10.87 17.16
N LEU A 311 -17.47 -10.09 18.15
CA LEU A 311 -16.54 -10.49 19.19
C LEU A 311 -17.13 -11.63 20.01
N GLN A 312 -16.36 -12.70 20.24
CA GLN A 312 -16.77 -13.82 21.09
C GLN A 312 -17.07 -13.34 22.53
N ALA A 313 -17.87 -14.09 23.25
CA ALA A 313 -18.35 -13.69 24.59
C ALA A 313 -17.22 -13.30 25.56
N ASP A 314 -16.08 -13.99 25.52
CA ASP A 314 -14.88 -13.69 26.30
C ASP A 314 -13.80 -12.94 25.51
N GLY A 315 -14.10 -12.57 24.25
CA GLY A 315 -13.13 -11.99 23.31
C GLY A 315 -12.51 -10.70 23.82
N ALA A 316 -13.29 -9.80 24.40
CA ALA A 316 -12.80 -8.56 24.96
C ALA A 316 -11.80 -8.82 26.10
N SER A 317 -12.13 -9.73 27.03
CA SER A 317 -11.24 -10.09 28.14
C SER A 317 -9.99 -10.80 27.66
N THR A 318 -10.10 -11.65 26.65
CA THR A 318 -8.97 -12.36 26.01
C THR A 318 -7.98 -11.37 25.39
N LEU A 319 -8.44 -10.41 24.58
CA LEU A 319 -7.60 -9.40 23.96
C LEU A 319 -7.00 -8.43 24.98
N SER A 320 -7.78 -7.94 25.95
CA SER A 320 -7.26 -7.10 27.03
C SER A 320 -6.18 -7.81 27.85
N GLN A 321 -6.36 -9.10 28.13
CA GLN A 321 -5.31 -9.88 28.81
C GLN A 321 -4.05 -10.02 27.93
N ALA A 322 -4.23 -10.24 26.61
CA ALA A 322 -3.12 -10.31 25.67
C ALA A 322 -2.34 -8.98 25.63
N VAL A 323 -3.01 -7.82 25.59
CA VAL A 323 -2.38 -6.50 25.65
C VAL A 323 -1.58 -6.33 26.93
N ARG A 324 -2.17 -6.60 28.11
CA ARG A 324 -1.49 -6.49 29.41
C ARG A 324 -0.27 -7.38 29.54
N THR A 325 -0.25 -8.51 28.87
CA THR A 325 0.89 -9.43 28.86
C THR A 325 1.96 -8.97 27.86
N LEU A 326 1.53 -8.48 26.69
CA LEU A 326 2.43 -8.15 25.58
C LEU A 326 3.17 -6.83 25.80
N GLU A 327 2.48 -5.78 26.25
CA GLU A 327 3.05 -4.43 26.35
C GLU A 327 4.34 -4.36 27.21
N PRO A 328 4.43 -4.95 28.41
CA PRO A 328 5.66 -4.93 29.20
C PRO A 328 6.82 -5.66 28.51
N GLU A 329 6.54 -6.78 27.84
CA GLU A 329 7.57 -7.55 27.12
C GLU A 329 8.10 -6.74 25.92
N VAL A 330 7.22 -6.07 25.17
CA VAL A 330 7.62 -5.19 24.05
C VAL A 330 8.50 -4.04 24.53
N ARG A 331 8.15 -3.39 25.67
CA ARG A 331 8.97 -2.34 26.28
C ARG A 331 10.36 -2.85 26.68
N LYS A 332 10.42 -4.03 27.28
CA LYS A 332 11.69 -4.64 27.67
C LYS A 332 12.54 -5.03 26.45
N LEU A 333 11.94 -5.55 25.40
CA LEU A 333 12.65 -5.86 24.16
C LEU A 333 13.15 -4.59 23.48
N ARG A 334 12.37 -3.49 23.52
CA ARG A 334 12.80 -2.18 23.02
C ARG A 334 14.08 -1.71 23.72
N GLU A 335 14.12 -1.72 25.07
CA GLU A 335 15.33 -1.39 25.86
C GLU A 335 16.53 -2.24 25.42
N ILE A 336 16.32 -3.55 25.23
CA ILE A 336 17.39 -4.46 24.78
C ILE A 336 17.90 -4.07 23.38
N TYR A 337 17.01 -3.72 22.44
CA TYR A 337 17.39 -3.28 21.09
C TYR A 337 18.17 -1.96 21.12
N GLU A 338 17.76 -1.01 21.98
CA GLU A 338 18.41 0.29 22.15
C GLU A 338 19.77 0.20 22.81
N GLU A 339 19.95 -0.74 23.78
CA GLU A 339 21.20 -0.94 24.54
C GLU A 339 22.19 -1.87 23.82
N HIS A 340 21.73 -2.75 22.91
CA HIS A 340 22.59 -3.72 22.23
C HIS A 340 23.47 -3.05 21.17
N ALA A 341 24.73 -2.80 21.52
CA ALA A 341 25.68 -2.06 20.69
C ALA A 341 25.78 -2.57 19.24
N GLY A 342 25.86 -3.91 19.03
CA GLY A 342 25.97 -4.50 17.69
C GLY A 342 24.71 -4.31 16.84
N VAL A 343 23.50 -4.37 17.42
CA VAL A 343 22.24 -4.10 16.71
C VAL A 343 22.17 -2.63 16.35
N ARG A 344 22.48 -1.75 17.28
CA ARG A 344 22.47 -0.30 17.08
C ARG A 344 23.44 0.13 16.00
N ASP A 345 24.66 -0.41 15.99
CA ASP A 345 25.68 -0.14 14.98
C ASP A 345 25.20 -0.51 13.57
N ARG A 346 24.53 -1.66 13.44
CA ARG A 346 23.96 -2.10 12.17
C ARG A 346 22.77 -1.26 11.70
N PHE A 347 22.00 -0.65 12.61
CA PHE A 347 20.81 0.11 12.30
C PHE A 347 21.08 1.59 12.01
N LEU A 348 22.01 2.18 12.78
CA LEU A 348 22.31 3.60 12.74
C LEU A 348 22.93 4.00 11.40
N ALA A 349 22.42 5.05 10.79
CA ALA A 349 22.86 5.61 9.50
C ALA A 349 22.84 4.63 8.31
N THR A 350 22.24 3.44 8.48
CA THR A 350 22.09 2.44 7.42
C THR A 350 20.82 2.71 6.62
N GLY A 351 20.92 2.80 5.30
CA GLY A 351 19.78 2.97 4.40
C GLY A 351 19.01 4.28 4.64
N THR A 352 19.71 5.39 4.80
CA THR A 352 19.13 6.69 5.14
C THR A 352 18.38 7.31 3.97
N VAL A 353 17.18 7.82 4.23
CA VAL A 353 16.37 8.63 3.31
C VAL A 353 16.09 9.98 3.98
N ALA A 354 16.73 11.03 3.47
CA ALA A 354 16.52 12.40 3.98
C ALA A 354 15.06 12.85 3.80
N PRO A 355 14.53 13.71 4.69
CA PRO A 355 13.14 14.18 4.63
C PRO A 355 12.75 14.82 3.30
N GLU A 356 13.64 15.59 2.67
CA GLU A 356 13.41 16.25 1.39
C GLU A 356 13.30 15.23 0.25
N LEU A 357 14.14 14.19 0.28
CA LEU A 357 14.08 13.11 -0.70
C LEU A 357 12.80 12.29 -0.52
N ALA A 358 12.42 11.98 0.72
CA ALA A 358 11.17 11.29 1.06
C ALA A 358 9.94 12.05 0.54
N ALA A 359 9.90 13.36 0.75
CA ALA A 359 8.83 14.24 0.25
C ALA A 359 8.79 14.23 -1.28
N ARG A 360 9.93 14.42 -1.94
CA ARG A 360 10.03 14.48 -3.41
C ARG A 360 9.61 13.17 -4.09
N LEU A 361 9.95 12.03 -3.49
CA LEU A 361 9.61 10.71 -4.04
C LEU A 361 8.23 10.21 -3.59
N GLY A 362 7.53 10.94 -2.73
CA GLY A 362 6.21 10.58 -2.25
C GLY A 362 6.20 9.38 -1.30
N LEU A 363 7.24 9.23 -0.45
CA LEU A 363 7.33 8.15 0.54
C LEU A 363 6.18 8.23 1.54
N VAL A 364 5.50 7.11 1.78
CA VAL A 364 4.29 7.04 2.61
C VAL A 364 4.41 6.01 3.74
N GLY A 365 3.43 6.04 4.65
CA GLY A 365 3.28 5.08 5.74
C GLY A 365 4.42 5.14 6.75
N LEU A 366 4.70 4.01 7.40
CA LEU A 366 5.73 3.93 8.44
C LEU A 366 7.12 4.38 7.96
N ALA A 367 7.50 4.04 6.72
CA ALA A 367 8.78 4.44 6.15
C ALA A 367 8.84 5.96 5.92
N GLY A 368 7.72 6.55 5.48
CA GLY A 368 7.57 8.00 5.36
C GLY A 368 7.66 8.69 6.74
N ARG A 369 6.95 8.17 7.73
CA ARG A 369 6.99 8.70 9.10
C ARG A 369 8.38 8.60 9.74
N ALA A 370 9.18 7.62 9.37
CA ALA A 370 10.59 7.53 9.78
C ALA A 370 11.50 8.59 9.11
N SER A 371 11.02 9.26 8.06
CA SER A 371 11.69 10.31 7.29
C SER A 371 10.91 11.63 7.33
N ALA A 372 10.35 11.98 8.48
CA ALA A 372 9.60 13.22 8.76
C ALA A 372 8.31 13.44 7.92
N GLN A 373 7.79 12.43 7.22
CA GLN A 373 6.53 12.56 6.49
C GLN A 373 5.34 12.28 7.42
N ALA A 374 4.89 13.30 8.13
CA ALA A 374 3.86 13.21 9.17
C ALA A 374 2.44 13.03 8.61
N PHE A 375 2.20 11.95 7.85
CA PHE A 375 0.90 11.64 7.27
C PHE A 375 0.40 10.26 7.73
N ASP A 376 -0.87 10.21 8.16
CA ASP A 376 -1.56 8.99 8.60
C ASP A 376 -3.07 9.18 8.37
N LEU A 377 -3.69 8.38 7.53
CA LEU A 377 -5.11 8.49 7.20
C LEU A 377 -6.04 8.37 8.42
N ARG A 378 -5.61 7.69 9.48
CA ARG A 378 -6.39 7.59 10.73
C ARG A 378 -6.56 8.94 11.42
N VAL A 379 -5.68 9.91 11.11
CA VAL A 379 -5.67 11.27 11.67
C VAL A 379 -6.04 12.32 10.63
N ASP A 380 -5.46 12.23 9.43
CA ASP A 380 -5.60 13.28 8.41
C ASP A 380 -6.89 13.17 7.60
N LEU A 381 -7.41 11.95 7.41
CA LEU A 381 -8.68 11.67 6.74
C LEU A 381 -9.44 10.56 7.49
N PRO A 382 -9.78 10.77 8.77
CA PRO A 382 -10.32 9.71 9.61
C PRO A 382 -11.68 9.24 9.12
N CYS A 383 -11.82 7.92 8.97
CA CYS A 383 -13.13 7.29 8.92
C CYS A 383 -13.55 6.86 10.34
N GLU A 384 -14.85 6.65 10.56
CA GLU A 384 -15.32 6.11 11.84
C GLU A 384 -14.74 4.70 12.11
N PRO A 385 -14.31 4.43 13.37
CA PRO A 385 -14.41 5.29 14.55
C PRO A 385 -13.16 6.16 14.82
N TYR A 386 -12.18 6.21 13.91
CA TYR A 386 -10.91 6.93 14.14
C TYR A 386 -11.10 8.42 14.39
N ALA A 387 -12.17 9.04 13.84
CA ALA A 387 -12.52 10.43 14.13
C ALA A 387 -12.80 10.70 15.62
N SER A 388 -13.18 9.66 16.39
CA SER A 388 -13.47 9.73 17.82
C SER A 388 -12.38 9.12 18.70
N LEU A 389 -11.29 8.58 18.11
CA LEU A 389 -10.18 7.95 18.81
C LEU A 389 -8.95 8.86 18.83
N GLU A 390 -8.21 8.86 19.93
CA GLU A 390 -6.95 9.59 20.03
C GLU A 390 -5.81 8.79 19.37
N VAL A 391 -5.61 9.00 18.07
CA VAL A 391 -4.53 8.37 17.31
C VAL A 391 -3.28 9.24 17.36
N THR A 392 -2.16 8.66 17.78
CA THR A 392 -0.85 9.33 17.79
C THR A 392 -0.10 9.04 16.49
N LYS A 393 0.33 10.08 15.77
CA LYS A 393 1.29 9.93 14.66
C LYS A 393 2.70 9.73 15.24
N CYS A 394 3.30 8.57 14.95
CA CYS A 394 4.66 8.25 15.36
C CYS A 394 5.63 8.71 14.25
N VAL A 395 6.34 9.82 14.47
CA VAL A 395 7.18 10.46 13.45
C VAL A 395 8.61 10.62 13.95
N HIS A 396 9.58 10.27 13.10
CA HIS A 396 11.01 10.48 13.28
C HIS A 396 11.60 11.09 12.00
N ASP A 397 12.78 11.67 12.06
CA ASP A 397 13.40 12.44 10.97
C ASP A 397 14.72 11.86 10.46
N ALA A 398 15.33 10.93 11.19
CA ALA A 398 16.64 10.35 10.82
C ALA A 398 16.59 9.53 9.51
N GLY A 399 15.46 8.93 9.18
CA GLY A 399 15.24 8.25 7.90
C GLY A 399 16.05 6.98 7.67
N ASP A 400 16.78 6.46 8.65
CA ASP A 400 17.59 5.24 8.59
C ASP A 400 16.83 3.99 9.06
N VAL A 401 17.49 2.86 9.11
CA VAL A 401 16.92 1.61 9.65
C VAL A 401 16.51 1.80 11.11
N LEU A 402 17.31 2.49 11.93
CA LEU A 402 17.00 2.73 13.33
C LEU A 402 15.69 3.51 13.49
N ALA A 403 15.50 4.58 12.71
CA ALA A 403 14.25 5.36 12.70
C ALA A 403 13.04 4.49 12.31
N ARG A 404 13.16 3.66 11.27
CA ARG A 404 12.09 2.75 10.85
C ARG A 404 11.78 1.66 11.88
N VAL A 405 12.77 1.20 12.65
CA VAL A 405 12.58 0.29 13.80
C VAL A 405 11.88 1.01 14.95
N THR A 406 12.31 2.23 15.26
CA THR A 406 11.72 3.05 16.33
C THR A 406 10.26 3.35 16.07
N VAL A 407 9.90 3.75 14.82
CA VAL A 407 8.49 3.95 14.42
C VAL A 407 7.67 2.68 14.64
N ARG A 408 8.21 1.49 14.35
CA ARG A 408 7.49 0.23 14.59
C ARG A 408 7.21 -0.02 16.07
N PHE A 409 8.17 0.26 16.95
CA PHE A 409 7.95 0.16 18.39
C PHE A 409 6.88 1.16 18.86
N ASP A 410 6.98 2.40 18.41
CA ASP A 410 6.04 3.46 18.81
C ASP A 410 4.62 3.14 18.31
N GLU A 411 4.47 2.73 17.04
CA GLU A 411 3.17 2.34 16.47
C GLU A 411 2.60 1.08 17.12
N LEU A 412 3.43 0.08 17.41
CA LEU A 412 2.99 -1.12 18.14
C LEU A 412 2.39 -0.75 19.51
N LEU A 413 3.12 0.07 20.29
CA LEU A 413 2.66 0.50 21.59
C LEU A 413 1.43 1.42 21.51
N ALA A 414 1.34 2.27 20.48
CA ALA A 414 0.15 3.09 20.22
C ALA A 414 -1.06 2.22 19.84
N SER A 415 -0.86 1.22 18.98
CA SER A 415 -1.93 0.29 18.58
C SER A 415 -2.43 -0.58 19.72
N LEU A 416 -1.56 -1.04 20.63
CA LEU A 416 -1.98 -1.75 21.83
C LEU A 416 -2.89 -0.89 22.72
N ARG A 417 -2.59 0.41 22.89
CA ARG A 417 -3.48 1.36 23.60
C ARG A 417 -4.80 1.56 22.88
N LEU A 418 -4.77 1.65 21.53
CA LEU A 418 -5.99 1.78 20.72
C LEU A 418 -6.88 0.54 20.85
N VAL A 419 -6.30 -0.66 20.82
CA VAL A 419 -7.04 -1.92 21.07
C VAL A 419 -7.78 -1.85 22.41
N GLU A 420 -7.10 -1.48 23.49
CA GLU A 420 -7.76 -1.32 24.82
C GLU A 420 -8.86 -0.26 24.80
N THR A 421 -8.65 0.86 24.11
CA THR A 421 -9.63 1.94 24.01
C THR A 421 -10.85 1.50 23.21
N ILE A 422 -10.64 0.80 22.08
CA ILE A 422 -11.71 0.25 21.26
C ILE A 422 -12.53 -0.78 22.05
N LEU A 423 -11.87 -1.71 22.75
CA LEU A 423 -12.56 -2.74 23.54
C LEU A 423 -13.43 -2.13 24.65
N ARG A 424 -12.97 -1.06 25.30
CA ARG A 424 -13.74 -0.37 26.35
C ARG A 424 -14.89 0.47 25.78
N GLY A 425 -14.71 1.03 24.59
CA GLY A 425 -15.69 1.89 23.94
C GLY A 425 -16.61 1.19 22.94
N LEU A 426 -16.46 -0.13 22.74
CA LEU A 426 -17.20 -0.88 21.73
C LEU A 426 -18.72 -0.74 21.95
N PRO A 427 -19.46 -0.07 21.04
CA PRO A 427 -20.88 0.18 21.23
C PRO A 427 -21.70 -1.11 21.07
N PRO A 428 -22.88 -1.20 21.71
CA PRO A 428 -23.83 -2.27 21.44
C PRO A 428 -24.44 -2.09 20.04
N GLY A 429 -25.06 -3.16 19.52
CA GLY A 429 -25.79 -3.13 18.26
C GLY A 429 -25.32 -4.20 17.28
N ASP A 430 -25.76 -4.06 16.03
CA ASP A 430 -25.46 -5.02 14.97
C ASP A 430 -24.02 -4.87 14.47
N HIS A 431 -23.41 -6.00 14.10
CA HIS A 431 -22.07 -6.05 13.51
C HIS A 431 -22.09 -6.06 11.97
N ALA A 432 -23.28 -6.08 11.36
CA ALA A 432 -23.42 -6.00 9.89
C ALA A 432 -24.78 -5.42 9.47
N ALA A 433 -24.82 -4.78 8.32
CA ALA A 433 -26.03 -4.35 7.63
C ALA A 433 -26.10 -5.04 6.26
N VAL A 434 -27.31 -5.15 5.72
CA VAL A 434 -27.53 -5.70 4.37
C VAL A 434 -27.05 -4.69 3.32
N VAL A 435 -26.25 -5.16 2.38
CA VAL A 435 -25.75 -4.38 1.23
C VAL A 435 -26.34 -4.94 -0.05
N HIS A 436 -26.88 -4.07 -0.87
CA HIS A 436 -27.33 -4.41 -2.23
C HIS A 436 -26.31 -3.94 -3.27
N ALA A 437 -26.26 -4.61 -4.41
CA ALA A 437 -25.41 -4.18 -5.51
C ALA A 437 -25.80 -2.75 -5.95
N PRO A 438 -24.81 -1.85 -6.13
CA PRO A 438 -25.07 -0.49 -6.58
C PRO A 438 -25.50 -0.46 -8.03
N ALA A 439 -26.05 0.66 -8.47
CA ALA A 439 -26.42 0.87 -9.88
C ALA A 439 -25.18 0.76 -10.79
N GLU A 440 -25.38 0.17 -11.98
CA GLU A 440 -24.34 0.10 -13.00
C GLU A 440 -23.73 1.48 -13.29
N GLY A 441 -22.40 1.52 -13.40
CA GLY A 441 -21.63 2.73 -13.66
C GLY A 441 -21.42 3.62 -12.43
N SER A 442 -21.91 3.24 -11.25
CA SER A 442 -21.50 3.88 -10.02
C SER A 442 -20.01 3.65 -9.77
N SER A 443 -19.34 4.61 -9.19
CA SER A 443 -17.92 4.52 -8.82
C SER A 443 -17.68 5.06 -7.40
N GLY A 444 -16.76 4.44 -6.69
CA GLY A 444 -16.37 4.83 -5.34
C GLY A 444 -14.92 4.47 -5.06
N ILE A 445 -14.33 5.13 -4.07
CA ILE A 445 -12.96 4.82 -3.60
C ILE A 445 -12.96 4.67 -2.09
N GLY A 446 -12.35 3.60 -1.61
CA GLY A 446 -12.03 3.42 -0.19
C GLY A 446 -10.57 3.74 0.09
N LEU A 447 -10.33 4.33 1.25
CA LEU A 447 -9.00 4.70 1.76
C LEU A 447 -8.86 4.25 3.21
N VAL A 448 -7.82 3.46 3.49
CA VAL A 448 -7.56 2.92 4.83
C VAL A 448 -6.06 2.95 5.11
N GLU A 449 -5.66 3.40 6.29
CA GLU A 449 -4.27 3.34 6.72
C GLU A 449 -3.92 1.93 7.17
N GLY A 450 -3.37 1.13 6.26
CA GLY A 450 -2.77 -0.15 6.60
C GLY A 450 -1.49 0.01 7.43
N TRP A 451 -0.93 -1.06 7.93
CA TRP A 451 0.30 -1.00 8.74
C TRP A 451 1.54 -0.54 7.94
N ARG A 452 1.55 -0.72 6.60
CA ARG A 452 2.60 -0.20 5.70
C ARG A 452 2.36 1.25 5.30
N GLY A 453 1.10 1.71 5.31
CA GLY A 453 0.70 3.02 4.82
C GLY A 453 -0.68 3.01 4.17
N PRO A 454 -1.04 4.07 3.43
CA PRO A 454 -2.35 4.25 2.83
C PRO A 454 -2.64 3.20 1.76
N VAL A 455 -3.69 2.42 1.97
CA VAL A 455 -4.28 1.49 0.99
C VAL A 455 -5.47 2.16 0.33
N ALA A 456 -5.56 2.08 -1.00
CA ALA A 456 -6.71 2.56 -1.74
C ALA A 456 -7.34 1.43 -2.56
N VAL A 457 -8.67 1.45 -2.69
CA VAL A 457 -9.40 0.59 -3.63
C VAL A 457 -10.40 1.43 -4.40
N ALA A 458 -10.15 1.60 -5.71
CA ALA A 458 -11.11 2.23 -6.62
C ALA A 458 -12.00 1.15 -7.24
N LEU A 459 -13.32 1.34 -7.17
CA LEU A 459 -14.32 0.36 -7.60
C LEU A 459 -15.34 1.00 -8.54
N GLU A 460 -15.67 0.30 -9.63
CA GLU A 460 -16.70 0.68 -10.57
C GLU A 460 -17.67 -0.49 -10.77
N ALA A 461 -18.95 -0.23 -10.60
CA ALA A 461 -20.01 -1.22 -10.83
C ALA A 461 -20.20 -1.49 -12.32
N GLY A 462 -20.20 -2.76 -12.68
CA GLY A 462 -20.50 -3.27 -14.02
C GLY A 462 -21.98 -3.65 -14.17
N PRO A 463 -22.32 -4.25 -15.31
CA PRO A 463 -23.65 -4.80 -15.54
C PRO A 463 -23.94 -5.97 -14.59
N ASP A 464 -25.21 -6.24 -14.36
CA ASP A 464 -25.72 -7.42 -13.64
C ASP A 464 -25.08 -7.65 -12.24
N GLY A 465 -24.73 -6.55 -11.56
CA GLY A 465 -24.09 -6.62 -10.23
C GLY A 465 -22.63 -7.11 -10.28
N GLY A 466 -22.01 -7.10 -11.44
CA GLY A 466 -20.59 -7.41 -11.64
C GLY A 466 -19.67 -6.21 -11.34
N ILE A 467 -18.37 -6.41 -11.48
CA ILE A 467 -17.34 -5.37 -11.36
C ILE A 467 -16.85 -4.99 -12.76
N ARG A 468 -17.01 -3.71 -13.15
CA ARG A 468 -16.43 -3.18 -14.38
C ARG A 468 -14.94 -2.93 -14.24
N ARG A 469 -14.52 -2.37 -13.11
CA ARG A 469 -13.13 -2.05 -12.79
C ARG A 469 -12.93 -2.07 -11.29
N CYS A 470 -11.84 -2.68 -10.85
CA CYS A 470 -11.31 -2.54 -9.51
C CYS A 470 -9.80 -2.30 -9.61
N HIS A 471 -9.32 -1.24 -8.98
CA HIS A 471 -7.89 -0.95 -8.86
C HIS A 471 -7.53 -0.88 -7.38
N PRO A 472 -6.95 -1.96 -6.81
CA PRO A 472 -6.33 -1.91 -5.50
C PRO A 472 -4.95 -1.25 -5.62
N HIS A 473 -4.59 -0.41 -4.66
CA HIS A 473 -3.30 0.27 -4.59
C HIS A 473 -2.65 0.02 -3.23
N ASP A 474 -1.45 -0.55 -3.26
CA ASP A 474 -0.61 -0.80 -2.09
C ASP A 474 0.40 0.35 -1.91
N PRO A 475 0.71 0.80 -0.69
CA PRO A 475 1.71 1.83 -0.44
C PRO A 475 3.11 1.46 -0.96
N SER A 476 3.37 0.19 -1.24
CA SER A 476 4.63 -0.26 -1.83
C SER A 476 4.88 0.32 -3.23
N TRP A 477 3.84 0.71 -3.98
CA TRP A 477 3.98 1.43 -5.25
C TRP A 477 4.76 2.74 -5.10
N ASN A 478 4.50 3.46 -4.02
CA ASN A 478 5.18 4.72 -3.69
C ASN A 478 6.56 4.48 -3.09
N ASN A 479 6.73 3.38 -2.34
CA ASN A 479 7.90 3.17 -1.50
C ASN A 479 9.04 2.38 -2.19
N TRP A 480 8.75 1.47 -3.13
CA TRP A 480 9.78 0.75 -3.89
C TRP A 480 10.79 1.66 -4.61
N PRO A 481 10.38 2.77 -5.29
CA PRO A 481 11.35 3.69 -5.87
C PRO A 481 12.31 4.30 -4.86
N VAL A 482 11.85 4.55 -3.64
CA VAL A 482 12.68 5.15 -2.57
C VAL A 482 13.75 4.19 -2.08
N LEU A 483 13.48 2.88 -2.06
CA LEU A 483 14.48 1.87 -1.70
C LEU A 483 15.72 1.92 -2.60
N GLU A 484 15.57 2.23 -3.91
CA GLU A 484 16.70 2.38 -4.83
C GLU A 484 17.66 3.50 -4.41
N HIS A 485 17.13 4.52 -3.75
CA HIS A 485 17.94 5.64 -3.22
C HIS A 485 18.51 5.33 -1.83
N ALA A 486 17.75 4.64 -0.99
CA ALA A 486 18.16 4.31 0.38
C ALA A 486 19.44 3.45 0.44
N VAL A 487 19.73 2.66 -0.59
CA VAL A 487 20.90 1.78 -0.63
C VAL A 487 22.17 2.46 -1.16
N ILE A 488 22.05 3.63 -1.78
CA ILE A 488 23.19 4.34 -2.37
C ILE A 488 24.21 4.70 -1.27
N GLY A 489 25.48 4.40 -1.52
CA GLY A 489 26.57 4.65 -0.57
C GLY A 489 26.73 3.60 0.52
N ASN A 490 25.73 2.71 0.72
CA ASN A 490 25.85 1.53 1.57
C ASN A 490 26.59 0.40 0.84
N ILE A 491 26.93 -0.65 1.54
CA ILE A 491 27.52 -1.86 0.94
C ILE A 491 26.43 -2.87 0.59
N VAL A 492 26.70 -3.73 -0.39
CA VAL A 492 25.72 -4.74 -0.84
C VAL A 492 25.21 -5.64 0.32
N PRO A 493 26.04 -6.08 1.28
CA PRO A 493 25.58 -6.85 2.45
C PRO A 493 24.56 -6.16 3.36
N ASP A 494 24.44 -4.83 3.31
CA ASP A 494 23.43 -4.09 4.09
C ASP A 494 22.05 -4.11 3.41
N PHE A 495 21.98 -4.46 2.13
CA PHE A 495 20.73 -4.43 1.35
C PHE A 495 19.61 -5.27 1.97
N PRO A 496 19.81 -6.52 2.43
CA PRO A 496 18.75 -7.30 3.06
C PRO A 496 18.12 -6.57 4.25
N LEU A 497 18.94 -5.99 5.13
CA LEU A 497 18.48 -5.22 6.28
C LEU A 497 17.75 -3.94 5.86
N ILE A 498 18.28 -3.19 4.89
CA ILE A 498 17.64 -1.98 4.36
C ILE A 498 16.29 -2.34 3.75
N ASN A 499 16.23 -3.35 2.85
CA ASN A 499 15.00 -3.83 2.21
C ASN A 499 13.97 -4.27 3.26
N LYS A 500 14.39 -5.09 4.24
CA LYS A 500 13.52 -5.55 5.32
C LYS A 500 12.98 -4.41 6.17
N SER A 501 13.75 -3.34 6.37
CA SER A 501 13.29 -2.19 7.15
C SER A 501 12.13 -1.42 6.49
N PHE A 502 12.03 -1.43 5.17
CA PHE A 502 10.85 -0.94 4.44
C PHE A 502 9.72 -1.98 4.44
N ASN A 503 10.06 -3.26 4.40
CA ASN A 503 9.18 -4.43 4.28
C ASN A 503 8.06 -4.26 3.25
N LEU A 504 8.46 -4.00 2.00
CA LEU A 504 7.54 -3.73 0.90
C LEU A 504 6.89 -5.01 0.38
N SER A 505 5.62 -4.90 -0.02
CA SER A 505 4.88 -6.03 -0.59
C SER A 505 5.22 -6.20 -2.07
N TYR A 506 5.71 -7.36 -2.46
CA TYR A 506 5.84 -7.77 -3.86
C TYR A 506 4.45 -8.04 -4.45
N SER A 507 3.61 -8.81 -3.75
CA SER A 507 2.24 -9.10 -4.17
C SER A 507 1.39 -7.85 -4.34
N GLY A 508 1.49 -6.90 -3.41
CA GLY A 508 0.76 -5.63 -3.45
C GLY A 508 1.25 -4.71 -4.57
N GLN A 509 2.53 -4.81 -4.93
CA GLN A 509 3.14 -4.08 -6.04
C GLN A 509 2.74 -4.68 -7.39
N ASP A 510 2.75 -5.99 -7.50
CA ASP A 510 2.64 -6.66 -8.79
C ASP A 510 1.18 -6.92 -9.22
N LEU A 511 0.23 -7.09 -8.27
CA LEU A 511 -1.20 -7.34 -8.47
C LEU A 511 -1.52 -8.63 -9.31
#